data_c97a9393627403053c264a8d301fa2a8
#
_entry.id   c97a9393627403053c264a8d301fa2a8
#
_cell.length_a   1.000
_cell.length_b   1.000
_cell.length_c   1.000
_cell.angle_alpha   90.00
_cell.angle_beta   90.00
_cell.angle_gamma   90.00
#
_symmetry.space_group_name_H-M   'P 1'
#
loop_
_entity.id
_entity.type
_entity.pdbx_description
1 polymer ?
#
loop_
_entity_poly.entity_id
_entity_poly.type
_entity_poly.pdbx_seq_one_letter_code
_entity_poly.pdbx_strand_id
1 'polypeptide(L)'
;MNDAVHQMMERYVCKTQDDAVNALREILQQIALLGLWRGKFFEHAAFYGGTALRVLYGLDRYSEDLDFSLLEPSSTFSLDAYGSALRREIGSFGFEVSFEVRHKTAATTIESAFLKANTLRQLIVIQAVRPTVQLNQTLKINLEVDTEPPPGFTTESRAVLLPTPFAVRVYRLPDLFAGKMHALLCRKWKTRVKGRDWYDLVWYAGHHPQLHLSHLEARMCASGDWSGDAHITRDDLQARLLAAIGALDIDQARAEASRFVRDPSALDLWSPGFFKEVVDKIQIV
;
A
#
# COMPACT_ATOMS: atom_id res chain seq x y z
N MET A 1 -21.85 1.87 -17.65
CA MET A 1 -20.85 1.07 -16.91
C MET A 1 -20.86 -0.29 -17.58
N ASN A 2 -19.70 -0.94 -17.74
CA ASN A 2 -19.61 -2.31 -18.24
C ASN A 2 -20.28 -3.25 -17.21
N ASP A 3 -20.98 -4.29 -17.67
CA ASP A 3 -21.72 -5.23 -16.81
C ASP A 3 -20.82 -5.89 -15.76
N ALA A 4 -19.56 -6.18 -16.11
CA ALA A 4 -18.60 -6.73 -15.16
C ALA A 4 -18.28 -5.75 -14.00
N VAL A 5 -18.13 -4.47 -14.29
CA VAL A 5 -17.92 -3.44 -13.25
C VAL A 5 -19.16 -3.30 -12.38
N HIS A 6 -20.35 -3.39 -12.95
CA HIS A 6 -21.60 -3.35 -12.21
C HIS A 6 -21.69 -4.54 -11.23
N GLN A 7 -21.43 -5.76 -11.70
CA GLN A 7 -21.39 -6.97 -10.86
C GLN A 7 -20.33 -6.90 -9.77
N MET A 8 -19.18 -6.27 -10.06
CA MET A 8 -18.16 -6.05 -9.02
C MET A 8 -18.63 -5.06 -7.96
N MET A 9 -19.34 -3.99 -8.36
CA MET A 9 -19.90 -2.99 -7.44
C MET A 9 -20.95 -3.58 -6.49
N GLU A 10 -21.77 -4.54 -6.94
CA GLU A 10 -22.79 -5.21 -6.12
C GLU A 10 -22.21 -5.94 -4.89
N ARG A 11 -20.90 -6.23 -4.88
CA ARG A 11 -20.22 -6.87 -3.75
C ARG A 11 -19.89 -5.90 -2.61
N TYR A 12 -20.05 -4.61 -2.85
CA TYR A 12 -19.76 -3.57 -1.87
C TYR A 12 -21.05 -3.02 -1.28
N VAL A 13 -21.07 -2.94 0.05
CA VAL A 13 -22.15 -2.24 0.77
C VAL A 13 -21.77 -0.75 0.83
N CYS A 14 -22.28 0.03 -0.10
CA CYS A 14 -22.05 1.46 -0.16
C CYS A 14 -23.21 2.21 0.53
N LYS A 15 -22.95 2.79 1.71
CA LYS A 15 -23.91 3.59 2.45
C LYS A 15 -23.78 5.08 2.12
N THR A 16 -22.59 5.49 1.69
CA THR A 16 -22.25 6.87 1.40
C THR A 16 -21.67 6.98 -0.01
N GLN A 17 -21.57 8.21 -0.52
CA GLN A 17 -20.89 8.48 -1.78
C GLN A 17 -19.39 8.12 -1.70
N ASP A 18 -18.77 8.34 -0.56
CA ASP A 18 -17.35 8.00 -0.33
C ASP A 18 -17.13 6.48 -0.37
N ASP A 19 -18.08 5.69 0.15
CA ASP A 19 -18.04 4.23 0.03
C ASP A 19 -18.05 3.80 -1.44
N ALA A 20 -18.94 4.40 -2.25
CA ALA A 20 -19.03 4.09 -3.67
C ALA A 20 -17.77 4.50 -4.45
N VAL A 21 -17.17 5.63 -4.11
CA VAL A 21 -15.89 6.09 -4.69
C VAL A 21 -14.75 5.14 -4.32
N ASN A 22 -14.69 4.72 -3.06
CA ASN A 22 -13.66 3.80 -2.59
C ASN A 22 -13.82 2.40 -3.21
N ALA A 23 -15.06 1.90 -3.31
CA ALA A 23 -15.35 0.63 -3.99
C ALA A 23 -14.93 0.68 -5.47
N LEU A 24 -15.30 1.75 -6.19
CA LEU A 24 -14.91 1.90 -7.59
C LEU A 24 -13.39 2.02 -7.75
N ARG A 25 -12.71 2.74 -6.84
CA ARG A 25 -11.23 2.80 -6.84
C ARG A 25 -10.61 1.42 -6.68
N GLU A 26 -11.09 0.60 -5.74
CA GLU A 26 -10.60 -0.78 -5.53
C GLU A 26 -10.83 -1.67 -6.75
N ILE A 27 -11.99 -1.56 -7.41
CA ILE A 27 -12.29 -2.26 -8.66
C ILE A 27 -11.30 -1.84 -9.77
N LEU A 28 -11.06 -0.55 -9.92
CA LEU A 28 -10.13 -0.02 -10.92
C LEU A 28 -8.68 -0.41 -10.62
N GLN A 29 -8.30 -0.53 -9.36
CA GLN A 29 -7.00 -1.10 -8.95
C GLN A 29 -6.87 -2.56 -9.39
N GLN A 30 -7.91 -3.38 -9.22
CA GLN A 30 -7.91 -4.78 -9.67
C GLN A 30 -7.83 -4.88 -11.21
N ILE A 31 -8.53 -4.01 -11.93
CA ILE A 31 -8.43 -3.94 -13.41
C ILE A 31 -7.03 -3.49 -13.84
N ALA A 32 -6.42 -2.53 -13.14
CA ALA A 32 -5.06 -2.09 -13.42
C ALA A 32 -4.04 -3.22 -13.15
N LEU A 33 -4.20 -3.99 -12.06
CA LEU A 33 -3.39 -5.17 -11.79
C LEU A 33 -3.51 -6.22 -12.90
N LEU A 34 -4.71 -6.46 -13.44
CA LEU A 34 -4.92 -7.34 -14.60
C LEU A 34 -4.19 -6.82 -15.83
N GLY A 35 -4.24 -5.50 -16.09
CA GLY A 35 -3.50 -4.88 -17.19
C GLY A 35 -1.99 -5.03 -17.05
N LEU A 36 -1.45 -4.85 -15.84
CA LEU A 36 -0.05 -5.08 -15.52
C LEU A 36 0.34 -6.56 -15.72
N TRP A 37 -0.50 -7.49 -15.26
CA TRP A 37 -0.29 -8.92 -15.46
C TRP A 37 -0.23 -9.30 -16.94
N ARG A 38 -1.16 -8.82 -17.76
CA ARG A 38 -1.15 -9.02 -19.21
C ARG A 38 0.07 -8.39 -19.89
N GLY A 39 0.57 -7.30 -19.32
CA GLY A 39 1.82 -6.65 -19.74
C GLY A 39 3.08 -7.36 -19.24
N LYS A 40 2.97 -8.50 -18.51
CA LYS A 40 4.10 -9.24 -17.94
C LYS A 40 4.90 -8.49 -16.87
N PHE A 41 4.29 -7.49 -16.25
CA PHE A 41 4.93 -6.66 -15.23
C PHE A 41 5.46 -7.49 -14.05
N PHE A 42 4.73 -8.51 -13.62
CA PHE A 42 5.08 -9.36 -12.49
C PHE A 42 6.23 -10.34 -12.76
N GLU A 43 6.79 -10.36 -13.98
CA GLU A 43 8.07 -11.03 -14.26
C GLU A 43 9.25 -10.24 -13.67
N HIS A 44 9.09 -8.92 -13.47
CA HIS A 44 10.14 -8.00 -13.03
C HIS A 44 9.87 -7.36 -11.66
N ALA A 45 8.62 -7.34 -11.20
CA ALA A 45 8.22 -6.63 -10.00
C ALA A 45 7.30 -7.48 -9.11
N ALA A 46 7.27 -7.16 -7.82
CA ALA A 46 6.36 -7.70 -6.84
C ALA A 46 5.45 -6.61 -6.27
N PHE A 47 4.20 -6.96 -6.05
CA PHE A 47 3.21 -6.12 -5.40
C PHE A 47 3.46 -6.07 -3.90
N TYR A 48 3.32 -4.90 -3.27
CA TYR A 48 3.44 -4.76 -1.81
C TYR A 48 2.55 -3.61 -1.33
N GLY A 49 2.68 -3.23 -0.07
CA GLY A 49 1.95 -2.08 0.48
C GLY A 49 0.53 -2.39 0.93
N GLY A 50 -0.25 -1.33 1.18
CA GLY A 50 -1.60 -1.43 1.75
C GLY A 50 -2.62 -2.07 0.82
N THR A 51 -2.53 -1.81 -0.47
CA THR A 51 -3.45 -2.37 -1.46
C THR A 51 -3.20 -3.87 -1.68
N ALA A 52 -1.94 -4.33 -1.58
CA ALA A 52 -1.64 -5.75 -1.60
C ALA A 52 -2.29 -6.48 -0.43
N LEU A 53 -2.22 -5.91 0.78
CA LEU A 53 -2.90 -6.46 1.96
C LEU A 53 -4.42 -6.47 1.79
N ARG A 54 -4.98 -5.40 1.24
CA ARG A 54 -6.42 -5.28 1.01
C ARG A 54 -6.94 -6.30 0.00
N VAL A 55 -6.31 -6.37 -1.16
CA VAL A 55 -6.79 -7.19 -2.29
C VAL A 55 -6.52 -8.67 -2.07
N LEU A 56 -5.40 -9.04 -1.45
CA LEU A 56 -4.92 -10.41 -1.38
C LEU A 56 -5.10 -11.08 -0.02
N TYR A 57 -5.19 -10.29 1.06
CA TYR A 57 -5.17 -10.82 2.42
C TYR A 57 -6.32 -10.33 3.30
N GLY A 58 -7.22 -9.51 2.75
CA GLY A 58 -8.44 -9.11 3.44
C GLY A 58 -8.27 -8.02 4.50
N LEU A 59 -7.25 -7.16 4.36
CA LEU A 59 -7.13 -5.96 5.21
C LEU A 59 -8.43 -5.15 5.15
N ASP A 60 -9.03 -4.87 6.30
CA ASP A 60 -10.38 -4.31 6.39
C ASP A 60 -10.42 -2.77 6.34
N ARG A 61 -9.51 -2.15 5.61
CA ARG A 61 -9.52 -0.73 5.28
C ARG A 61 -9.22 -0.51 3.81
N TYR A 62 -9.74 0.57 3.26
CA TYR A 62 -9.43 1.00 1.91
C TYR A 62 -7.97 1.47 1.78
N SER A 63 -7.43 1.31 0.57
CA SER A 63 -6.11 1.77 0.19
C SER A 63 -6.16 2.45 -1.17
N GLU A 64 -5.29 3.43 -1.41
CA GLU A 64 -5.41 4.34 -2.55
C GLU A 64 -4.39 4.09 -3.64
N ASP A 65 -3.19 3.63 -3.26
CA ASP A 65 -2.03 3.53 -4.14
C ASP A 65 -1.75 2.08 -4.55
N LEU A 66 -1.09 1.88 -5.68
CA LEU A 66 -0.53 0.60 -6.11
C LEU A 66 0.99 0.67 -5.94
N ASP A 67 1.50 -0.03 -4.94
CA ASP A 67 2.91 -0.03 -4.59
C ASP A 67 3.58 -1.30 -5.11
N PHE A 68 4.69 -1.15 -5.83
CA PHE A 68 5.49 -2.24 -6.37
C PHE A 68 6.96 -2.06 -6.04
N SER A 69 7.66 -3.17 -6.01
CA SER A 69 9.12 -3.22 -5.89
C SER A 69 9.68 -4.08 -6.99
N LEU A 70 10.74 -3.65 -7.64
CA LEU A 70 11.46 -4.54 -8.54
C LEU A 70 12.00 -5.75 -7.77
N LEU A 71 12.17 -6.88 -8.47
CA LEU A 71 12.78 -8.08 -7.91
C LEU A 71 14.28 -7.91 -7.76
N GLU A 72 14.86 -7.16 -8.69
CA GLU A 72 16.28 -6.81 -8.74
C GLU A 72 16.41 -5.32 -9.05
N PRO A 73 17.43 -4.63 -8.49
CA PRO A 73 17.66 -3.22 -8.78
C PRO A 73 17.86 -2.97 -10.28
N SER A 74 17.19 -1.93 -10.82
CA SER A 74 17.36 -1.54 -12.22
C SER A 74 17.18 -0.05 -12.40
N SER A 75 18.20 0.63 -12.88
CA SER A 75 18.16 2.06 -13.24
C SER A 75 17.52 2.33 -14.60
N THR A 76 17.32 1.29 -15.42
CA THR A 76 16.76 1.40 -16.78
C THR A 76 15.31 0.97 -16.86
N PHE A 77 14.72 0.54 -15.76
CA PHE A 77 13.30 0.16 -15.72
C PHE A 77 12.40 1.35 -16.02
N SER A 78 11.41 1.16 -16.89
CA SER A 78 10.42 2.18 -17.24
C SER A 78 9.00 1.62 -17.15
N LEU A 79 8.10 2.41 -16.56
CA LEU A 79 6.67 2.12 -16.53
C LEU A 79 5.98 2.33 -17.89
N ASP A 80 6.57 3.08 -18.79
CA ASP A 80 6.01 3.38 -20.11
C ASP A 80 5.76 2.12 -20.95
N ALA A 81 6.59 1.10 -20.75
CA ALA A 81 6.44 -0.20 -21.41
C ALA A 81 5.07 -0.86 -21.14
N TYR A 82 4.44 -0.55 -20.00
CA TYR A 82 3.18 -1.14 -19.55
C TYR A 82 1.96 -0.27 -19.85
N GLY A 83 2.18 0.97 -20.28
CA GLY A 83 1.11 1.96 -20.52
C GLY A 83 0.07 1.51 -21.55
N SER A 84 0.50 0.82 -22.63
CA SER A 84 -0.40 0.29 -23.66
C SER A 84 -1.29 -0.84 -23.13
N ALA A 85 -0.75 -1.73 -22.31
CA ALA A 85 -1.49 -2.83 -21.69
C ALA A 85 -2.54 -2.29 -20.70
N LEU A 86 -2.14 -1.33 -19.86
CA LEU A 86 -3.04 -0.64 -18.93
C LEU A 86 -4.19 0.08 -19.65
N ARG A 87 -3.90 0.87 -20.71
CA ARG A 87 -4.94 1.55 -21.50
C ARG A 87 -5.92 0.57 -22.11
N ARG A 88 -5.42 -0.49 -22.72
CA ARG A 88 -6.27 -1.50 -23.36
C ARG A 88 -7.17 -2.18 -22.33
N GLU A 89 -6.60 -2.56 -21.17
CA GLU A 89 -7.37 -3.27 -20.16
C GLU A 89 -8.42 -2.36 -19.52
N ILE A 90 -8.06 -1.20 -19.02
CA ILE A 90 -8.97 -0.24 -18.39
C ILE A 90 -10.02 0.22 -19.41
N GLY A 91 -9.62 0.44 -20.66
CA GLY A 91 -10.53 0.80 -21.76
C GLY A 91 -11.55 -0.27 -22.06
N SER A 92 -11.21 -1.56 -21.97
CA SER A 92 -12.15 -2.68 -22.19
C SER A 92 -13.29 -2.70 -21.17
N PHE A 93 -13.11 -2.11 -20.00
CA PHE A 93 -14.14 -1.93 -18.98
C PHE A 93 -14.92 -0.62 -19.09
N GLY A 94 -14.71 0.16 -20.17
CA GLY A 94 -15.46 1.38 -20.48
C GLY A 94 -14.94 2.63 -19.77
N PHE A 95 -13.65 2.68 -19.44
CA PHE A 95 -13.00 3.84 -18.85
C PHE A 95 -11.94 4.41 -19.77
N GLU A 96 -11.84 5.73 -19.84
CA GLU A 96 -10.70 6.41 -20.44
C GLU A 96 -9.60 6.56 -19.40
N VAL A 97 -8.35 6.36 -19.84
CA VAL A 97 -7.19 6.47 -18.97
C VAL A 97 -6.12 7.33 -19.62
N SER A 98 -5.59 8.27 -18.86
CA SER A 98 -4.38 9.01 -19.17
C SER A 98 -3.32 8.77 -18.10
N PHE A 99 -2.06 8.92 -18.48
CA PHE A 99 -0.94 8.77 -17.57
C PHE A 99 -0.24 10.12 -17.43
N GLU A 100 -0.08 10.57 -16.20
CA GLU A 100 0.71 11.74 -15.87
C GLU A 100 2.01 11.27 -15.19
N VAL A 101 3.15 11.46 -15.86
CA VAL A 101 4.46 11.20 -15.26
C VAL A 101 4.72 12.30 -14.24
N ARG A 102 4.82 11.95 -12.97
CA ARG A 102 5.23 12.88 -11.92
C ARG A 102 6.75 12.90 -11.85
N HIS A 103 7.37 13.86 -12.52
CA HIS A 103 8.76 14.19 -12.26
C HIS A 103 8.89 14.83 -10.88
N LYS A 104 9.94 14.47 -10.15
CA LYS A 104 10.29 15.17 -8.89
C LYS A 104 10.54 16.64 -9.20
N THR A 105 9.71 17.52 -8.68
CA THR A 105 10.07 18.92 -8.55
C THR A 105 10.96 19.07 -7.31
N ALA A 106 12.14 19.63 -7.50
CA ALA A 106 13.20 19.78 -6.49
C ALA A 106 12.86 20.69 -5.27
N ALA A 107 11.59 20.99 -5.02
CA ALA A 107 11.18 22.11 -4.16
C ALA A 107 10.58 21.73 -2.81
N THR A 108 10.64 20.47 -2.35
CA THR A 108 10.17 20.12 -1.00
C THR A 108 11.25 19.40 -0.21
N THR A 109 11.99 20.18 0.53
CA THR A 109 13.30 19.87 1.10
C THR A 109 13.29 18.91 2.30
N ILE A 110 12.19 18.39 2.82
CA ILE A 110 12.19 17.56 4.03
C ILE A 110 11.26 16.33 3.97
N GLU A 111 10.14 16.39 3.26
CA GLU A 111 9.28 15.19 3.04
C GLU A 111 9.87 14.25 1.98
N SER A 112 10.79 14.73 1.17
CA SER A 112 11.42 13.99 0.06
C SER A 112 12.59 13.09 0.48
N ALA A 113 13.10 13.19 1.70
CA ALA A 113 14.18 12.29 2.16
C ALA A 113 13.70 10.83 2.29
N PHE A 114 12.39 10.60 2.43
CA PHE A 114 11.76 9.27 2.46
C PHE A 114 11.35 8.74 1.09
N LEU A 115 11.29 9.61 0.11
CA LEU A 115 11.10 9.24 -1.27
C LEU A 115 12.49 9.00 -1.86
N LYS A 116 12.94 7.75 -1.81
CA LYS A 116 14.19 7.33 -2.43
C LYS A 116 14.30 7.94 -3.83
N ALA A 117 15.52 8.36 -4.18
CA ALA A 117 15.84 8.89 -5.51
C ALA A 117 15.35 7.97 -6.65
N ASN A 118 15.09 6.72 -6.35
CA ASN A 118 14.88 5.58 -7.22
C ASN A 118 13.42 5.06 -7.20
N THR A 119 12.44 5.87 -6.83
CA THR A 119 11.02 5.50 -6.95
C THR A 119 10.42 6.12 -8.21
N LEU A 120 10.00 5.27 -9.14
CA LEU A 120 9.21 5.70 -10.30
C LEU A 120 7.75 5.87 -9.90
N ARG A 121 7.14 6.99 -10.30
CA ARG A 121 5.76 7.31 -10.01
C ARG A 121 5.00 7.63 -11.28
N GLN A 122 3.85 7.01 -11.41
CA GLN A 122 2.91 7.29 -12.47
C GLN A 122 1.52 7.48 -11.87
N LEU A 123 0.86 8.57 -12.25
CA LEU A 123 -0.51 8.82 -11.87
C LEU A 123 -1.43 8.31 -12.98
N ILE A 124 -2.25 7.33 -12.67
CA ILE A 124 -3.30 6.84 -13.55
C ILE A 124 -4.53 7.72 -13.30
N VAL A 125 -4.92 8.48 -14.32
CA VAL A 125 -6.11 9.33 -14.29
C VAL A 125 -7.20 8.63 -15.08
N ILE A 126 -8.30 8.30 -14.42
CA ILE A 126 -9.37 7.48 -14.98
C ILE A 126 -10.65 8.30 -15.02
N GLN A 127 -11.27 8.35 -16.20
CA GLN A 127 -12.54 9.01 -16.44
C GLN A 127 -13.58 8.00 -16.94
N ALA A 128 -14.80 8.09 -16.45
CA ALA A 128 -15.91 7.29 -16.97
C ALA A 128 -16.34 7.83 -18.34
N VAL A 129 -16.38 6.97 -19.35
CA VAL A 129 -16.77 7.32 -20.72
C VAL A 129 -18.29 7.62 -20.82
N ARG A 130 -19.07 7.09 -19.86
CA ARG A 130 -20.52 7.36 -19.79
C ARG A 130 -20.94 7.65 -18.35
N PRO A 131 -21.65 8.75 -18.08
CA PRO A 131 -22.12 9.10 -16.75
C PRO A 131 -23.32 8.22 -16.38
N THR A 132 -23.09 7.02 -15.86
CA THR A 132 -24.14 6.14 -15.34
C THR A 132 -24.25 6.15 -13.81
N VAL A 133 -23.27 6.72 -13.17
CA VAL A 133 -23.34 7.18 -11.78
C VAL A 133 -22.91 8.64 -11.83
N GLN A 134 -23.52 9.52 -11.07
CA GLN A 134 -23.19 10.96 -11.00
C GLN A 134 -21.75 11.22 -10.46
N LEU A 135 -20.78 10.45 -10.94
CA LEU A 135 -19.36 10.63 -10.66
C LEU A 135 -18.77 11.53 -11.74
N ASN A 136 -19.08 12.84 -11.65
CA ASN A 136 -18.30 13.87 -12.33
C ASN A 136 -16.87 13.99 -11.74
N GLN A 137 -16.37 12.92 -11.09
CA GLN A 137 -15.08 12.91 -10.44
C GLN A 137 -14.10 12.02 -11.20
N THR A 138 -12.98 12.60 -11.53
CA THR A 138 -11.80 11.89 -12.02
C THR A 138 -11.20 11.07 -10.88
N LEU A 139 -11.14 9.75 -11.05
CA LEU A 139 -10.45 8.88 -10.10
C LEU A 139 -8.96 8.85 -10.41
N LYS A 140 -8.15 8.98 -9.38
CA LYS A 140 -6.70 8.98 -9.47
C LYS A 140 -6.13 7.81 -8.69
N ILE A 141 -5.27 7.01 -9.33
CA ILE A 141 -4.54 5.91 -8.72
C ILE A 141 -3.04 6.20 -8.90
N ASN A 142 -2.31 6.33 -7.81
CA ASN A 142 -0.86 6.41 -7.87
C ASN A 142 -0.31 5.00 -8.08
N LEU A 143 0.61 4.86 -9.03
CA LEU A 143 1.40 3.67 -9.23
C LEU A 143 2.84 4.02 -8.89
N GLU A 144 3.39 3.34 -7.89
CA GLU A 144 4.74 3.58 -7.37
C GLU A 144 5.57 2.31 -7.51
N VAL A 145 6.79 2.43 -8.04
CA VAL A 145 7.73 1.30 -8.18
C VAL A 145 9.05 1.67 -7.53
N ASP A 146 9.45 0.93 -6.50
CA ASP A 146 10.79 1.01 -5.94
C ASP A 146 11.74 0.27 -6.89
N THR A 147 12.67 1.02 -7.51
CA THR A 147 13.64 0.49 -8.47
C THR A 147 14.95 0.04 -7.85
N GLU A 148 15.16 0.32 -6.57
CA GLU A 148 16.31 -0.13 -5.76
C GLU A 148 15.82 -0.68 -4.41
N PRO A 149 15.09 -1.80 -4.41
CA PRO A 149 14.53 -2.35 -3.18
C PRO A 149 15.63 -2.81 -2.22
N PRO A 150 15.44 -2.59 -0.91
CA PRO A 150 16.30 -3.22 0.09
C PRO A 150 16.28 -4.74 -0.05
N PRO A 151 17.44 -5.43 0.12
CA PRO A 151 17.54 -6.87 -0.05
C PRO A 151 16.80 -7.66 1.04
N GLY A 152 16.75 -8.98 0.86
CA GLY A 152 16.29 -9.92 1.88
C GLY A 152 14.77 -10.18 1.89
N PHE A 153 14.00 -9.57 1.02
CA PHE A 153 12.58 -9.92 0.88
C PHE A 153 12.37 -11.21 0.09
N THR A 154 11.27 -11.86 0.36
CA THR A 154 10.82 -13.04 -0.37
C THR A 154 9.47 -12.78 -1.02
N THR A 155 9.17 -13.53 -2.09
CA THR A 155 7.91 -13.35 -2.82
C THR A 155 7.15 -14.66 -2.94
N GLU A 156 5.83 -14.54 -3.17
CA GLU A 156 4.97 -15.66 -3.51
C GLU A 156 4.03 -15.27 -4.67
N SER A 157 3.39 -16.25 -5.28
CA SER A 157 2.34 -16.02 -6.28
C SER A 157 0.98 -16.12 -5.61
N ARG A 158 0.12 -15.13 -5.83
CA ARG A 158 -1.25 -15.09 -5.30
C ARG A 158 -2.25 -14.84 -6.42
N ALA A 159 -3.41 -15.48 -6.33
CA ALA A 159 -4.49 -15.26 -7.28
C ALA A 159 -5.33 -14.03 -6.91
N VAL A 160 -5.57 -13.16 -7.88
CA VAL A 160 -6.64 -12.16 -7.86
C VAL A 160 -7.79 -12.74 -8.67
N LEU A 161 -8.99 -12.78 -8.11
CA LEU A 161 -10.12 -13.47 -8.73
C LEU A 161 -10.97 -12.58 -9.62
N LEU A 162 -10.86 -11.28 -9.48
CA LEU A 162 -11.67 -10.29 -10.19
C LEU A 162 -10.79 -9.31 -10.97
N PRO A 163 -11.28 -8.84 -12.10
CA PRO A 163 -12.53 -9.17 -12.82
C PRO A 163 -12.54 -10.57 -13.46
N THR A 164 -11.40 -11.19 -13.60
CA THR A 164 -11.17 -12.56 -14.06
C THR A 164 -9.96 -13.12 -13.30
N PRO A 165 -9.84 -14.43 -13.06
CA PRO A 165 -8.69 -14.98 -12.32
C PRO A 165 -7.36 -14.73 -13.04
N PHE A 166 -6.38 -14.19 -12.30
CA PHE A 166 -5.00 -14.02 -12.74
C PHE A 166 -4.06 -14.08 -11.53
N ALA A 167 -2.77 -14.25 -11.77
CA ALA A 167 -1.77 -14.35 -10.71
C ALA A 167 -0.91 -13.07 -10.62
N VAL A 168 -0.64 -12.64 -9.41
CA VAL A 168 0.32 -11.56 -9.14
C VAL A 168 1.46 -12.08 -8.28
N ARG A 169 2.67 -11.58 -8.51
CA ARG A 169 3.79 -11.78 -7.59
C ARG A 169 3.67 -10.75 -6.49
N VAL A 170 3.76 -11.17 -5.25
CA VAL A 170 3.59 -10.33 -4.06
C VAL A 170 4.65 -10.68 -3.02
N TYR A 171 5.04 -9.72 -2.19
CA TYR A 171 5.87 -10.00 -1.01
C TYR A 171 5.14 -10.94 -0.07
N ARG A 172 5.86 -11.86 0.58
CA ARG A 172 5.29 -12.67 1.66
C ARG A 172 4.88 -11.78 2.83
N LEU A 173 3.90 -12.24 3.59
CA LEU A 173 3.33 -11.47 4.71
C LEU A 173 4.36 -10.97 5.73
N PRO A 174 5.37 -11.75 6.15
CA PRO A 174 6.41 -11.24 7.06
C PRO A 174 7.22 -10.07 6.48
N ASP A 175 7.47 -10.08 5.16
CA ASP A 175 8.19 -9.01 4.47
C ASP A 175 7.30 -7.78 4.25
N LEU A 176 6.01 -7.99 3.96
CA LEU A 176 5.01 -6.92 3.91
C LEU A 176 4.89 -6.24 5.28
N PHE A 177 4.92 -7.02 6.36
CA PHE A 177 4.88 -6.49 7.73
C PHE A 177 6.14 -5.68 8.04
N ALA A 178 7.33 -6.15 7.64
CA ALA A 178 8.57 -5.39 7.78
C ALA A 178 8.48 -4.02 7.08
N GLY A 179 7.88 -3.97 5.88
CA GLY A 179 7.62 -2.72 5.17
C GLY A 179 6.68 -1.77 5.92
N LYS A 180 5.62 -2.29 6.56
CA LYS A 180 4.69 -1.52 7.38
C LYS A 180 5.33 -1.06 8.68
N MET A 181 6.12 -1.91 9.31
CA MET A 181 6.87 -1.57 10.51
C MET A 181 7.89 -0.46 10.24
N HIS A 182 8.63 -0.56 9.13
CA HIS A 182 9.52 0.51 8.68
C HIS A 182 8.76 1.83 8.48
N ALA A 183 7.58 1.80 7.84
CA ALA A 183 6.78 2.98 7.64
C ALA A 183 6.32 3.62 8.96
N LEU A 184 5.92 2.80 9.94
CA LEU A 184 5.47 3.24 11.25
C LEU A 184 6.61 3.87 12.06
N LEU A 185 7.80 3.24 12.08
CA LEU A 185 8.91 3.64 12.94
C LEU A 185 9.77 4.76 12.36
N CYS A 186 9.93 4.78 11.02
CA CYS A 186 10.96 5.60 10.37
C CYS A 186 10.41 6.80 9.60
N ARG A 187 9.11 6.85 9.28
CA ARG A 187 8.54 8.04 8.62
C ARG A 187 8.44 9.20 9.60
N LYS A 188 9.21 10.25 9.33
CA LYS A 188 9.22 11.48 10.14
C LYS A 188 8.14 12.45 9.64
N TRP A 189 6.93 12.35 10.19
CA TRP A 189 5.88 13.30 9.91
C TRP A 189 6.01 14.50 10.86
N LYS A 190 6.21 15.72 10.32
CA LYS A 190 6.38 16.93 11.13
C LYS A 190 5.11 17.37 11.86
N THR A 191 3.95 17.20 11.22
CA THR A 191 2.67 17.76 11.68
C THR A 191 1.49 16.79 11.48
N ARG A 192 1.74 15.56 11.02
CA ARG A 192 0.69 14.60 10.64
C ARG A 192 0.96 13.24 11.25
N VAL A 193 -0.04 12.65 11.87
CA VAL A 193 -0.03 11.25 12.28
C VAL A 193 -0.66 10.42 11.15
N LYS A 194 -0.07 9.27 10.82
CA LYS A 194 -0.62 8.35 9.83
C LYS A 194 -1.29 7.16 10.53
N GLY A 195 -2.51 7.37 10.99
CA GLY A 195 -3.29 6.38 11.74
C GLY A 195 -3.45 5.04 11.02
N ARG A 196 -3.44 5.05 9.66
CA ARG A 196 -3.46 3.83 8.85
C ARG A 196 -2.30 2.88 9.12
N ASP A 197 -1.10 3.39 9.43
CA ASP A 197 0.05 2.53 9.73
C ASP A 197 -0.14 1.83 11.09
N TRP A 198 -0.78 2.50 12.06
CA TRP A 198 -1.19 1.91 13.34
C TRP A 198 -2.34 0.90 13.20
N TYR A 199 -3.29 1.17 12.31
CA TYR A 199 -4.34 0.21 11.96
C TYR A 199 -3.75 -1.07 11.37
N ASP A 200 -2.79 -0.94 10.45
CA ASP A 200 -2.11 -2.07 9.85
C ASP A 200 -1.34 -2.89 10.90
N LEU A 201 -0.70 -2.25 11.89
CA LEU A 201 -0.05 -2.93 13.01
C LEU A 201 -1.05 -3.80 13.79
N VAL A 202 -2.22 -3.25 14.14
CA VAL A 202 -3.28 -3.99 14.85
C VAL A 202 -3.76 -5.18 14.04
N TRP A 203 -4.00 -4.97 12.74
CA TRP A 203 -4.44 -6.03 11.85
C TRP A 203 -3.41 -7.16 11.75
N TYR A 204 -2.12 -6.82 11.61
CA TYR A 204 -1.05 -7.82 11.58
C TYR A 204 -0.94 -8.61 12.87
N ALA A 205 -0.97 -7.94 14.00
CA ALA A 205 -0.89 -8.58 15.30
C ALA A 205 -2.04 -9.57 15.56
N GLY A 206 -3.22 -9.26 15.00
CA GLY A 206 -4.40 -10.12 15.13
C GLY A 206 -4.49 -11.29 14.15
N HIS A 207 -3.86 -11.18 12.96
CA HIS A 207 -4.04 -12.15 11.88
C HIS A 207 -2.73 -12.81 11.42
N HIS A 208 -1.65 -12.05 11.35
CA HIS A 208 -0.36 -12.47 10.77
C HIS A 208 0.81 -11.84 11.52
N PRO A 209 1.04 -12.22 12.81
CA PRO A 209 1.97 -11.53 13.69
C PRO A 209 3.46 -11.71 13.35
N GLN A 210 3.78 -12.51 12.33
CA GLN A 210 5.16 -12.82 11.95
C GLN A 210 5.80 -11.65 11.22
N LEU A 211 6.91 -11.15 11.76
CA LEU A 211 7.70 -10.05 11.22
C LEU A 211 9.08 -10.55 10.82
N HIS A 212 9.47 -10.30 9.58
CA HIS A 212 10.82 -10.58 9.08
C HIS A 212 11.79 -9.49 9.52
N LEU A 213 12.48 -9.73 10.65
CA LEU A 213 13.29 -8.70 11.31
C LEU A 213 14.50 -8.27 10.47
N SER A 214 15.18 -9.22 9.81
CA SER A 214 16.35 -8.89 8.97
C SER A 214 15.97 -8.06 7.74
N HIS A 215 14.76 -8.25 7.17
CA HIS A 215 14.28 -7.38 6.10
C HIS A 215 13.89 -5.98 6.62
N LEU A 216 13.33 -5.89 7.84
CA LEU A 216 13.11 -4.59 8.49
C LEU A 216 14.44 -3.85 8.67
N GLU A 217 15.48 -4.53 9.17
CA GLU A 217 16.82 -3.97 9.32
C GLU A 217 17.37 -3.45 7.99
N ALA A 218 17.31 -4.27 6.93
CA ALA A 218 17.75 -3.86 5.60
C ALA A 218 17.04 -2.58 5.10
N ARG A 219 15.73 -2.45 5.38
CA ARG A 219 14.96 -1.24 5.05
C ARG A 219 15.40 -0.05 5.88
N MET A 220 15.65 -0.23 7.17
CA MET A 220 16.12 0.82 8.08
C MET A 220 17.54 1.28 7.73
N CYS A 221 18.43 0.36 7.38
CA CYS A 221 19.78 0.69 6.88
C CYS A 221 19.68 1.51 5.58
N ALA A 222 18.82 1.09 4.65
CA ALA A 222 18.63 1.78 3.38
C ALA A 222 18.04 3.20 3.53
N SER A 223 17.30 3.48 4.60
CA SER A 223 16.76 4.82 4.91
C SER A 223 17.66 5.64 5.85
N GLY A 224 18.74 5.05 6.39
CA GLY A 224 19.62 5.69 7.36
C GLY A 224 19.07 5.77 8.78
N ASP A 225 18.02 5.00 9.08
CA ASP A 225 17.39 4.94 10.41
C ASP A 225 18.02 3.86 11.32
N TRP A 226 18.87 3.01 10.75
CA TRP A 226 19.73 2.07 11.44
C TRP A 226 21.15 2.12 10.85
N SER A 227 22.13 2.37 11.67
CA SER A 227 23.55 2.47 11.30
C SER A 227 24.46 1.67 12.23
N GLY A 228 23.88 0.76 13.03
CA GLY A 228 24.64 -0.03 13.99
C GLY A 228 25.51 -1.10 13.32
N ASP A 229 26.69 -1.36 13.87
CA ASP A 229 27.54 -2.51 13.48
C ASP A 229 26.92 -3.85 13.89
N ALA A 230 25.92 -3.81 14.79
CA ALA A 230 25.18 -4.97 15.25
C ALA A 230 23.80 -5.07 14.56
N HIS A 231 23.34 -6.31 14.39
CA HIS A 231 21.99 -6.58 13.89
C HIS A 231 20.93 -6.07 14.87
N ILE A 232 19.81 -5.59 14.33
CA ILE A 232 18.66 -5.19 15.13
C ILE A 232 18.11 -6.40 15.90
N THR A 233 17.93 -6.24 17.21
CA THR A 233 17.36 -7.28 18.06
C THR A 233 15.87 -7.08 18.29
N ARG A 234 15.21 -8.10 18.87
CA ARG A 234 13.83 -7.98 19.32
C ARG A 234 13.65 -6.85 20.35
N ASP A 235 14.62 -6.71 21.25
CA ASP A 235 14.56 -5.69 22.30
C ASP A 235 14.69 -4.28 21.72
N ASP A 236 15.54 -4.10 20.72
CA ASP A 236 15.67 -2.83 19.99
C ASP A 236 14.34 -2.45 19.28
N LEU A 237 13.71 -3.41 18.63
CA LEU A 237 12.43 -3.22 18.00
C LEU A 237 11.35 -2.84 19.02
N GLN A 238 11.28 -3.59 20.13
CA GLN A 238 10.31 -3.33 21.20
C GLN A 238 10.51 -1.95 21.82
N ALA A 239 11.76 -1.57 22.11
CA ALA A 239 12.08 -0.25 22.66
C ALA A 239 11.64 0.87 21.72
N ARG A 240 11.88 0.75 20.41
CA ARG A 240 11.44 1.72 19.40
C ARG A 240 9.92 1.81 19.29
N LEU A 241 9.22 0.68 19.34
CA LEU A 241 7.75 0.65 19.31
C LEU A 241 7.14 1.31 20.55
N LEU A 242 7.69 1.03 21.74
CA LEU A 242 7.23 1.67 22.98
C LEU A 242 7.48 3.18 22.96
N ALA A 243 8.61 3.63 22.42
CA ALA A 243 8.87 5.06 22.23
C ALA A 243 7.88 5.69 21.24
N ALA A 244 7.59 5.01 20.12
CA ALA A 244 6.62 5.48 19.14
C ALA A 244 5.19 5.56 19.71
N ILE A 245 4.78 4.58 20.55
CA ILE A 245 3.50 4.60 21.26
C ILE A 245 3.44 5.77 22.24
N GLY A 246 4.54 6.05 22.95
CA GLY A 246 4.61 7.17 23.91
C GLY A 246 4.51 8.54 23.23
N ALA A 247 4.93 8.65 21.98
CA ALA A 247 4.86 9.88 21.19
C ALA A 247 3.59 10.00 20.33
N LEU A 248 2.73 8.97 20.29
CA LEU A 248 1.55 8.94 19.42
C LEU A 248 0.43 9.83 19.96
N ASP A 249 -0.01 10.79 19.14
CA ASP A 249 -1.29 11.44 19.29
C ASP A 249 -2.41 10.49 18.82
N ILE A 250 -3.05 9.83 19.77
CA ILE A 250 -4.09 8.81 19.50
C ILE A 250 -5.32 9.40 18.84
N ASP A 251 -5.73 10.58 19.22
CA ASP A 251 -6.93 11.21 18.66
C ASP A 251 -6.71 11.62 17.21
N GLN A 252 -5.54 12.14 16.90
CA GLN A 252 -5.13 12.41 15.51
C GLN A 252 -5.03 11.12 14.69
N ALA A 253 -4.48 10.05 15.27
CA ALA A 253 -4.37 8.75 14.60
C ALA A 253 -5.76 8.15 14.31
N ARG A 254 -6.69 8.21 15.26
CA ARG A 254 -8.09 7.80 15.06
C ARG A 254 -8.76 8.60 13.95
N ALA A 255 -8.65 9.93 14.00
CA ALA A 255 -9.26 10.82 13.02
C ALA A 255 -8.73 10.59 11.58
N GLU A 256 -7.45 10.24 11.44
CA GLU A 256 -6.88 9.90 10.14
C GLU A 256 -7.32 8.51 9.68
N ALA A 257 -7.27 7.50 10.55
CA ALA A 257 -7.63 6.13 10.22
C ALA A 257 -9.12 5.98 9.87
N SER A 258 -10.01 6.69 10.56
CA SER A 258 -11.48 6.61 10.41
C SER A 258 -11.95 6.86 8.97
N ARG A 259 -11.19 7.61 8.18
CA ARG A 259 -11.51 7.90 6.77
C ARG A 259 -11.36 6.69 5.85
N PHE A 260 -10.70 5.64 6.30
CA PHE A 260 -10.34 4.46 5.50
C PHE A 260 -10.96 3.17 6.01
N VAL A 261 -11.38 3.13 7.26
CA VAL A 261 -11.99 1.94 7.87
C VAL A 261 -13.50 1.92 7.62
N ARG A 262 -14.05 0.71 7.47
CA ARG A 262 -15.49 0.53 7.26
C ARG A 262 -16.29 0.73 8.55
N ASP A 263 -15.72 0.31 9.67
CA ASP A 263 -16.30 0.46 11.00
C ASP A 263 -15.36 1.26 11.90
N PRO A 264 -15.58 2.58 12.04
CA PRO A 264 -14.75 3.40 12.91
C PRO A 264 -14.81 3.02 14.39
N SER A 265 -15.83 2.29 14.86
CA SER A 265 -15.94 1.86 16.26
C SER A 265 -14.78 0.94 16.69
N ALA A 266 -14.16 0.22 15.75
CA ALA A 266 -12.96 -0.56 16.01
C ALA A 266 -11.77 0.29 16.52
N LEU A 267 -11.79 1.59 16.26
CA LEU A 267 -10.75 2.53 16.71
C LEU A 267 -10.95 3.00 18.15
N ASP A 268 -12.12 2.79 18.75
CA ASP A 268 -12.44 3.25 20.12
C ASP A 268 -11.57 2.58 21.18
N LEU A 269 -11.06 1.38 20.88
CA LEU A 269 -10.15 0.64 21.74
C LEU A 269 -8.72 1.23 21.79
N TRP A 270 -8.38 2.11 20.87
CA TRP A 270 -7.02 2.63 20.77
C TRP A 270 -6.64 3.45 22.00
N SER A 271 -5.59 3.01 22.66
CA SER A 271 -4.98 3.64 23.83
C SER A 271 -3.50 3.23 23.88
N PRO A 272 -2.64 3.91 24.63
CA PRO A 272 -1.27 3.47 24.82
C PRO A 272 -1.17 2.05 25.40
N GLY A 273 -2.08 1.68 26.30
CA GLY A 273 -2.16 0.32 26.87
C GLY A 273 -2.52 -0.72 25.80
N PHE A 274 -3.54 -0.46 24.99
CA PHE A 274 -3.94 -1.32 23.89
C PHE A 274 -2.78 -1.58 22.90
N PHE A 275 -2.07 -0.53 22.48
CA PHE A 275 -0.95 -0.70 21.56
C PHE A 275 0.23 -1.47 22.16
N LYS A 276 0.48 -1.39 23.46
CA LYS A 276 1.49 -2.23 24.13
C LYS A 276 1.11 -3.71 24.05
N GLU A 277 -0.14 -4.07 24.33
CA GLU A 277 -0.64 -5.45 24.17
C GLU A 277 -0.55 -5.95 22.71
N VAL A 278 -0.77 -5.06 21.74
CA VAL A 278 -0.61 -5.37 20.31
C VAL A 278 0.85 -5.67 19.98
N VAL A 279 1.79 -4.90 20.50
CA VAL A 279 3.24 -5.10 20.28
C VAL A 279 3.71 -6.43 20.84
N ASP A 280 3.21 -6.86 21.99
CA ASP A 280 3.59 -8.13 22.62
C ASP A 280 3.20 -9.37 21.78
N LYS A 281 2.27 -9.22 20.83
CA LYS A 281 1.86 -10.31 19.92
C LYS A 281 2.80 -10.50 18.73
N ILE A 282 3.71 -9.57 18.47
CA ILE A 282 4.63 -9.64 17.32
C ILE A 282 5.60 -10.80 17.49
N GLN A 283 5.72 -11.63 16.48
CA GLN A 283 6.60 -12.78 16.39
C GLN A 283 7.72 -12.49 15.39
N ILE A 284 8.95 -12.62 15.80
CA ILE A 284 10.12 -12.43 14.92
C ILE A 284 10.41 -13.74 14.18
N VAL A 285 10.64 -13.64 12.87
CA VAL A 285 11.03 -14.73 11.96
C VAL A 285 12.21 -14.28 11.10
#